data_024d9dba59986b5fc0d7b3eab24020ad
#
_entry.id   024d9dba59986b5fc0d7b3eab24020ad
#
_cell.length_a   1.000
_cell.length_b   1.000
_cell.length_c   1.000
_cell.angle_alpha   90.00
_cell.angle_beta   90.00
_cell.angle_gamma   90.00
#
_symmetry.space_group_name_H-M   'P 1'
#
loop_
_entity.id
_entity.type
_entity.pdbx_description
1 polymer ?
#
loop_
_entity_poly.entity_id
_entity_poly.type
_entity_poly.pdbx_seq_one_letter_code
_entity_poly.pdbx_strand_id
1 'polypeptide(L)'
;AQPASRVPGVGPKTAQALARKEIATVEDLLFFLPRAYEDRREISSIEKLEVGRFACFAGTVTRSGVVPLRNGRRFFEAIVSDGTGAVQLKWFRGLAHFENRLAPGTRVLVAGEVRRFRYAKELHHPDVESLSAETSIGELPRIVATYSAVEGIAPRSLRRVVESAGMLAHVDFSE
;
A
#
# COMPACT_ATOMS: atom_id res chain seq x y z
N ALA A 1 -1.57 26.07 16.48
CA ALA A 1 -1.27 24.93 15.62
C ALA A 1 -1.30 23.63 16.44
N GLN A 2 -2.09 22.67 16.02
CA GLN A 2 -2.18 21.37 16.69
C GLN A 2 -1.03 20.47 16.24
N PRO A 3 -0.34 19.75 17.16
CA PRO A 3 0.75 18.87 16.77
C PRO A 3 0.24 17.69 15.92
N ALA A 4 1.03 17.25 14.95
CA ALA A 4 0.71 16.12 14.07
C ALA A 4 0.45 14.81 14.85
N SER A 5 1.00 14.66 16.04
CA SER A 5 0.77 13.51 16.93
C SER A 5 -0.69 13.35 17.39
N ARG A 6 -1.54 14.37 17.23
CA ARG A 6 -2.98 14.24 17.50
C ARG A 6 -3.76 13.54 16.40
N VAL A 7 -3.17 13.42 15.22
CA VAL A 7 -3.81 12.73 14.10
C VAL A 7 -3.86 11.22 14.36
N PRO A 8 -5.02 10.57 14.21
CA PRO A 8 -5.12 9.12 14.31
C PRO A 8 -4.14 8.41 13.39
N GLY A 9 -3.39 7.45 13.89
CA GLY A 9 -2.35 6.73 13.16
C GLY A 9 -0.95 7.34 13.26
N VAL A 10 -0.79 8.50 13.90
CA VAL A 10 0.52 9.10 14.16
C VAL A 10 1.01 8.73 15.56
N GLY A 11 1.76 7.64 15.65
CA GLY A 11 2.50 7.28 16.85
C GLY A 11 3.85 8.02 16.95
N PRO A 12 4.61 7.83 18.06
CA PRO A 12 5.88 8.53 18.28
C PRO A 12 6.90 8.39 17.16
N LYS A 13 7.04 7.19 16.58
CA LYS A 13 7.96 6.93 15.45
C LYS A 13 7.52 7.66 14.18
N THR A 14 6.22 7.66 13.90
CA THR A 14 5.65 8.36 12.74
C THR A 14 5.80 9.87 12.90
N ALA A 15 5.50 10.42 14.08
CA ALA A 15 5.70 11.83 14.37
C ALA A 15 7.16 12.27 14.20
N GLN A 16 8.11 11.46 14.64
CA GLN A 16 9.54 11.71 14.47
C GLN A 16 9.96 11.67 12.99
N ALA A 17 9.42 10.73 12.22
CA ALA A 17 9.69 10.64 10.78
C ALA A 17 9.12 11.85 10.02
N LEU A 18 7.92 12.30 10.36
CA LEU A 18 7.29 13.50 9.81
C LEU A 18 8.09 14.77 10.15
N ALA A 19 8.55 14.89 11.39
CA ALA A 19 9.34 16.04 11.83
C ALA A 19 10.65 16.21 11.05
N ARG A 20 11.27 15.12 10.60
CA ARG A 20 12.46 15.18 9.70
C ARG A 20 12.16 15.81 8.34
N LYS A 21 10.91 15.87 7.95
CA LYS A 21 10.40 16.52 6.72
C LYS A 21 9.74 17.87 7.02
N GLU A 22 10.00 18.43 8.20
CA GLU A 22 9.42 19.69 8.65
C GLU A 22 7.88 19.67 8.77
N ILE A 23 7.30 18.48 8.93
CA ILE A 23 5.87 18.26 9.14
C ILE A 23 5.67 18.01 10.64
N ALA A 24 5.36 19.05 11.39
CA ALA A 24 5.22 19.00 12.84
C ALA A 24 3.76 19.18 13.31
N THR A 25 2.93 19.82 12.51
CA THR A 25 1.56 20.17 12.85
C THR A 25 0.52 19.53 11.94
N VAL A 26 -0.74 19.56 12.36
CA VAL A 26 -1.87 19.13 11.52
C VAL A 26 -1.95 19.99 10.26
N GLU A 27 -1.70 21.28 10.37
CA GLU A 27 -1.68 22.20 9.24
C GLU A 27 -0.61 21.83 8.22
N ASP A 28 0.59 21.46 8.66
CA ASP A 28 1.66 20.99 7.76
C ASP A 28 1.21 19.74 6.96
N LEU A 29 0.47 18.83 7.60
CA LEU A 29 -0.10 17.66 6.92
C LEU A 29 -1.16 18.04 5.90
N LEU A 30 -2.00 19.04 6.19
CA LEU A 30 -3.03 19.53 5.26
C LEU A 30 -2.42 20.20 4.03
N PHE A 31 -1.27 20.86 4.19
CA PHE A 31 -0.53 21.46 3.09
C PHE A 31 0.47 20.50 2.42
N PHE A 32 0.59 19.29 2.92
CA PHE A 32 1.39 18.26 2.28
C PHE A 32 0.65 17.70 1.08
N LEU A 33 0.80 18.37 -0.07
CA LEU A 33 0.05 18.08 -1.28
C LEU A 33 0.49 16.76 -1.94
N PRO A 34 -0.44 16.04 -2.58
CA PRO A 34 -0.11 14.86 -3.37
C PRO A 34 0.85 15.20 -4.50
N ARG A 35 1.82 14.33 -4.71
CA ARG A 35 2.74 14.40 -5.85
C ARG A 35 2.07 13.97 -7.15
N ALA A 36 1.19 12.99 -7.06
CA ALA A 36 0.46 12.43 -8.19
C ALA A 36 -0.82 11.72 -7.70
N TYR A 37 -1.66 11.35 -8.65
CA TYR A 37 -2.83 10.51 -8.41
C TYR A 37 -2.71 9.23 -9.24
N GLU A 38 -2.96 8.08 -8.64
CA GLU A 38 -3.03 6.79 -9.31
C GLU A 38 -4.49 6.48 -9.63
N ASP A 39 -4.78 6.23 -10.90
CA ASP A 39 -6.09 5.78 -11.33
C ASP A 39 -6.17 4.25 -11.23
N ARG A 40 -6.99 3.75 -10.32
CA ARG A 40 -7.21 2.33 -10.07
C ARG A 40 -8.60 1.86 -10.53
N ARG A 41 -9.25 2.60 -11.41
CA ARG A 41 -10.60 2.26 -11.91
C ARG A 41 -10.58 1.08 -12.86
N GLU A 42 -9.48 0.88 -13.57
CA GLU A 42 -9.31 -0.24 -14.46
C GLU A 42 -8.67 -1.41 -13.75
N ILE A 43 -9.41 -2.51 -13.63
CA ILE A 43 -8.93 -3.76 -13.06
C ILE A 43 -8.60 -4.71 -14.19
N SER A 44 -7.32 -5.03 -14.33
CA SER A 44 -6.79 -5.91 -15.37
C SER A 44 -6.84 -7.37 -14.95
N SER A 45 -6.97 -8.28 -15.90
CA SER A 45 -6.66 -9.69 -15.64
C SER A 45 -5.13 -9.89 -15.55
N ILE A 46 -4.70 -10.88 -14.76
CA ILE A 46 -3.27 -11.13 -14.52
C ILE A 46 -2.54 -11.50 -15.82
N GLU A 47 -3.18 -12.21 -16.73
CA GLU A 47 -2.57 -12.56 -18.04
C GLU A 47 -2.19 -11.31 -18.86
N LYS A 48 -2.98 -10.22 -18.75
CA LYS A 48 -2.80 -8.97 -19.49
C LYS A 48 -1.84 -7.98 -18.85
N LEU A 49 -1.27 -8.30 -17.69
CA LEU A 49 -0.30 -7.42 -17.03
C LEU A 49 0.92 -7.18 -17.92
N GLU A 50 1.26 -5.91 -18.11
CA GLU A 50 2.40 -5.48 -18.93
C GLU A 50 3.58 -5.05 -18.04
N VAL A 51 4.76 -5.60 -18.34
CA VAL A 51 6.00 -5.22 -17.64
C VAL A 51 6.33 -3.75 -17.88
N GLY A 52 6.70 -3.04 -16.83
CA GLY A 52 7.02 -1.61 -16.85
C GLY A 52 5.81 -0.71 -16.67
N ARG A 53 4.59 -1.26 -16.51
CA ARG A 53 3.38 -0.48 -16.30
C ARG A 53 2.81 -0.68 -14.90
N PHE A 54 2.19 0.38 -14.39
CA PHE A 54 1.35 0.30 -13.21
C PHE A 54 0.05 -0.43 -13.54
N ALA A 55 -0.35 -1.36 -12.69
CA ALA A 55 -1.58 -2.10 -12.85
C ALA A 55 -2.32 -2.29 -11.53
N CYS A 56 -3.63 -2.43 -11.62
CA CYS A 56 -4.50 -2.83 -10.54
C CYS A 56 -5.23 -4.13 -10.94
N PHE A 57 -5.18 -5.14 -10.09
CA PHE A 57 -5.80 -6.43 -10.35
C PHE A 57 -6.28 -7.09 -9.07
N ALA A 58 -7.24 -7.98 -9.20
CA ALA A 58 -7.76 -8.79 -8.09
C ALA A 58 -7.39 -10.25 -8.29
N GLY A 59 -7.24 -10.98 -7.21
CA GLY A 59 -6.98 -12.41 -7.25
C GLY A 59 -7.02 -13.04 -5.88
N THR A 60 -6.67 -14.31 -5.83
CA THR A 60 -6.59 -15.10 -4.60
C THR A 60 -5.15 -15.52 -4.35
N VAL A 61 -4.70 -15.36 -3.12
CA VAL A 61 -3.39 -15.88 -2.70
C VAL A 61 -3.44 -17.40 -2.74
N THR A 62 -2.62 -18.00 -3.60
CA THR A 62 -2.53 -19.45 -3.74
C THR A 62 -1.42 -20.05 -2.89
N ARG A 63 -0.34 -19.28 -2.68
CA ARG A 63 0.79 -19.66 -1.84
C ARG A 63 1.44 -18.41 -1.27
N SER A 64 1.94 -18.50 -0.05
CA SER A 64 2.70 -17.43 0.57
C SER A 64 3.69 -17.96 1.60
N GLY A 65 4.72 -17.19 1.89
CA GLY A 65 5.70 -17.53 2.92
C GLY A 65 6.97 -16.70 2.84
N VAL A 66 7.80 -16.86 3.87
CA VAL A 66 9.11 -16.23 3.94
C VAL A 66 10.13 -17.08 3.18
N VAL A 67 10.85 -16.45 2.27
CA VAL A 67 11.89 -17.08 1.45
C VAL A 67 13.27 -16.59 1.88
N PRO A 68 14.17 -17.49 2.32
CA PRO A 68 15.54 -17.14 2.65
C PRO A 68 16.39 -16.96 1.38
N LEU A 69 17.29 -15.99 1.40
CA LEU A 69 18.30 -15.76 0.38
C LEU A 69 19.67 -16.29 0.84
N ARG A 70 20.55 -16.62 -0.09
CA ARG A 70 21.91 -17.12 0.18
C ARG A 70 22.76 -16.14 1.01
N ASN A 71 22.48 -14.86 0.96
CA ASN A 71 23.19 -13.80 1.69
C ASN A 71 22.64 -13.56 3.12
N GLY A 72 21.80 -14.47 3.65
CA GLY A 72 21.19 -14.35 4.97
C GLY A 72 19.99 -13.40 5.04
N ARG A 73 19.67 -12.69 3.96
CA ARG A 73 18.46 -11.86 3.88
C ARG A 73 17.24 -12.75 3.64
N ARG A 74 16.08 -12.20 3.93
CA ARG A 74 14.79 -12.87 3.71
C ARG A 74 13.83 -11.91 3.04
N PHE A 75 12.88 -12.43 2.29
CA PHE A 75 11.75 -11.67 1.78
C PHE A 75 10.46 -12.48 1.96
N PHE A 76 9.34 -11.80 2.04
CA PHE A 76 8.03 -12.43 2.01
C PHE A 76 7.54 -12.49 0.56
N GLU A 77 7.04 -13.63 0.14
CA GLU A 77 6.46 -13.84 -1.18
C GLU A 77 5.01 -14.29 -1.06
N ALA A 78 4.14 -13.75 -1.89
CA ALA A 78 2.81 -14.26 -2.10
C ALA A 78 2.58 -14.47 -3.60
N ILE A 79 2.00 -15.60 -3.98
CA ILE A 79 1.58 -15.88 -5.34
C ILE A 79 0.08 -15.66 -5.42
N VAL A 80 -0.33 -14.77 -6.32
CA VAL A 80 -1.74 -14.41 -6.54
C VAL A 80 -2.16 -14.86 -7.92
N SER A 81 -3.33 -15.50 -7.99
CA SER A 81 -3.95 -15.95 -9.24
C SER A 81 -5.40 -15.50 -9.33
N ASP A 82 -5.84 -15.19 -10.53
CA ASP A 82 -7.23 -14.85 -10.87
C ASP A 82 -7.89 -15.89 -11.81
N GLY A 83 -7.21 -17.01 -12.05
CA GLY A 83 -7.62 -18.03 -12.99
C GLY A 83 -7.13 -17.82 -14.43
N THR A 84 -6.72 -16.60 -14.81
CA THR A 84 -6.12 -16.32 -16.12
C THR A 84 -4.60 -16.46 -16.10
N GLY A 85 -3.99 -16.24 -14.95
CA GLY A 85 -2.56 -16.30 -14.75
C GLY A 85 -2.19 -16.20 -13.27
N ALA A 86 -0.90 -16.16 -13.01
CA ALA A 86 -0.36 -15.98 -11.68
C ALA A 86 0.78 -14.96 -11.70
N VAL A 87 0.94 -14.23 -10.59
CA VAL A 87 1.97 -13.22 -10.41
C VAL A 87 2.56 -13.30 -9.01
N GLN A 88 3.84 -12.98 -8.89
CA GLN A 88 4.55 -12.99 -7.62
C GLN A 88 4.56 -11.59 -7.00
N LEU A 89 4.20 -11.50 -5.73
CA LEU A 89 4.32 -10.29 -4.94
C LEU A 89 5.43 -10.48 -3.92
N LYS A 90 6.34 -9.50 -3.79
CA LYS A 90 7.51 -9.60 -2.91
C LYS A 90 7.66 -8.39 -2.00
N TRP A 91 7.96 -8.66 -0.73
CA TRP A 91 8.26 -7.65 0.28
C TRP A 91 9.56 -7.97 0.97
N PHE A 92 10.48 -7.02 0.97
CA PHE A 92 11.81 -7.14 1.57
C PHE A 92 11.88 -6.55 2.98
N ARG A 93 10.79 -5.91 3.43
CA ARG A 93 10.63 -5.29 4.76
C ARG A 93 9.23 -5.59 5.31
N GLY A 94 9.09 -5.57 6.64
CA GLY A 94 7.79 -5.79 7.29
C GLY A 94 7.22 -7.18 7.11
N LEU A 95 8.05 -8.20 7.01
CA LEU A 95 7.67 -9.57 6.63
C LEU A 95 6.56 -10.15 7.51
N ALA A 96 6.66 -9.98 8.83
CA ALA A 96 5.68 -10.51 9.78
C ALA A 96 4.26 -9.92 9.58
N HIS A 97 4.17 -8.66 9.15
CA HIS A 97 2.90 -8.01 8.86
C HIS A 97 2.18 -8.68 7.69
N PHE A 98 2.89 -9.02 6.64
CA PHE A 98 2.32 -9.65 5.44
C PHE A 98 2.04 -11.14 5.66
N GLU A 99 2.87 -11.83 6.41
CA GLU A 99 2.70 -13.24 6.77
C GLU A 99 1.34 -13.50 7.43
N ASN A 100 0.93 -12.62 8.35
CA ASN A 100 -0.36 -12.71 9.02
C ASN A 100 -1.56 -12.33 8.14
N ARG A 101 -1.36 -11.50 7.12
CA ARG A 101 -2.44 -10.93 6.30
C ARG A 101 -2.68 -11.65 4.98
N LEU A 102 -1.66 -12.31 4.45
CA LEU A 102 -1.68 -12.88 3.10
C LEU A 102 -1.58 -14.41 3.14
N ALA A 103 -2.39 -15.04 3.98
CA ALA A 103 -2.50 -16.49 4.02
C ALA A 103 -3.11 -17.02 2.71
N PRO A 104 -2.76 -18.25 2.28
CA PRO A 104 -3.41 -18.91 1.16
C PRO A 104 -4.94 -18.91 1.29
N GLY A 105 -5.65 -18.61 0.21
CA GLY A 105 -7.11 -18.46 0.17
C GLY A 105 -7.60 -17.03 0.37
N THR A 106 -6.75 -16.10 0.79
CA THR A 106 -7.13 -14.69 0.94
C THR A 106 -7.37 -14.05 -0.42
N ARG A 107 -8.52 -13.42 -0.59
CA ARG A 107 -8.80 -12.58 -1.77
C ARG A 107 -8.19 -11.20 -1.57
N VAL A 108 -7.53 -10.69 -2.60
CA VAL A 108 -6.80 -9.42 -2.54
C VAL A 108 -7.06 -8.58 -3.78
N LEU A 109 -7.04 -7.25 -3.58
CA LEU A 109 -6.84 -6.26 -4.63
C LEU A 109 -5.41 -5.75 -4.53
N VAL A 110 -4.70 -5.78 -5.64
CA VAL A 110 -3.28 -5.43 -5.73
C VAL A 110 -3.09 -4.26 -6.68
N ALA A 111 -2.26 -3.31 -6.30
CA ALA A 111 -1.88 -2.20 -7.15
C ALA A 111 -0.37 -1.96 -7.07
N GLY A 112 0.28 -1.81 -8.21
CA GLY A 112 1.71 -1.57 -8.28
C GLY A 112 2.28 -1.67 -9.68
N GLU A 113 3.58 -1.40 -9.79
CA GLU A 113 4.32 -1.52 -11.04
C GLU A 113 4.71 -2.97 -11.29
N VAL A 114 4.37 -3.46 -12.47
CA VAL A 114 4.71 -4.81 -12.91
C VAL A 114 6.15 -4.85 -13.38
N ARG A 115 6.93 -5.78 -12.82
CA ARG A 115 8.33 -6.03 -13.17
C ARG A 115 8.49 -7.41 -13.77
N ARG A 116 9.64 -7.66 -14.36
CA ARG A 116 10.04 -8.99 -14.82
C ARG A 116 11.29 -9.43 -14.07
N PHE A 117 11.23 -10.64 -13.54
CA PHE A 117 12.41 -11.34 -13.06
C PHE A 117 12.49 -12.72 -13.75
N ARG A 118 13.52 -12.90 -14.58
CA ARG A 118 13.64 -14.08 -15.45
C ARG A 118 12.41 -14.22 -16.36
N TYR A 119 11.60 -15.26 -16.18
CA TYR A 119 10.42 -15.53 -17.00
C TYR A 119 9.10 -15.19 -16.30
N ALA A 120 9.16 -14.75 -15.05
CA ALA A 120 7.98 -14.45 -14.25
C ALA A 120 7.72 -12.93 -14.15
N LYS A 121 6.44 -12.56 -14.10
CA LYS A 121 6.03 -11.22 -13.71
C LYS A 121 5.99 -11.15 -12.19
N GLU A 122 6.48 -10.05 -11.63
CA GLU A 122 6.47 -9.82 -10.20
C GLU A 122 6.23 -8.35 -9.87
N LEU A 123 5.75 -8.09 -8.65
CA LEU A 123 5.63 -6.75 -8.08
C LEU A 123 6.42 -6.69 -6.77
N HIS A 124 7.18 -5.61 -6.57
CA HIS A 124 7.91 -5.34 -5.35
C HIS A 124 7.15 -4.31 -4.52
N HIS A 125 6.90 -4.63 -3.25
CA HIS A 125 6.16 -3.77 -2.32
C HIS A 125 4.86 -3.20 -2.91
N PRO A 126 4.02 -4.02 -3.57
CA PRO A 126 2.75 -3.53 -4.07
C PRO A 126 1.83 -3.11 -2.92
N ASP A 127 0.88 -2.23 -3.22
CA ASP A 127 -0.23 -1.97 -2.31
C ASP A 127 -1.24 -3.10 -2.39
N VAL A 128 -1.63 -3.66 -1.26
CA VAL A 128 -2.53 -4.83 -1.18
C VAL A 128 -3.64 -4.58 -0.19
N GLU A 129 -4.88 -4.70 -0.66
CA GLU A 129 -6.10 -4.73 0.16
C GLU A 129 -6.64 -6.15 0.24
N SER A 130 -6.86 -6.65 1.46
CA SER A 130 -7.61 -7.89 1.65
C SER A 130 -9.10 -7.63 1.42
N LEU A 131 -9.70 -8.44 0.55
CA LEU A 131 -11.13 -8.37 0.24
C LEU A 131 -11.85 -9.38 1.11
N SER A 132 -12.70 -8.90 2.03
CA SER A 132 -13.64 -9.76 2.75
C SER A 132 -14.80 -10.16 1.84
N ALA A 133 -15.60 -11.15 2.26
CA ALA A 133 -16.81 -11.51 1.55
C ALA A 133 -17.83 -10.35 1.46
N GLU A 134 -17.73 -9.39 2.37
CA GLU A 134 -18.59 -8.22 2.47
C GLU A 134 -18.04 -7.00 1.71
N THR A 135 -16.73 -6.96 1.41
CA THR A 135 -16.12 -5.85 0.70
C THR A 135 -16.16 -6.08 -0.81
N SER A 136 -16.95 -5.29 -1.51
CA SER A 136 -16.91 -5.30 -2.97
C SER A 136 -15.75 -4.44 -3.51
N ILE A 137 -15.22 -4.82 -4.67
CA ILE A 137 -14.18 -4.05 -5.35
C ILE A 137 -14.65 -2.62 -5.66
N GLY A 138 -15.96 -2.43 -5.85
CA GLY A 138 -16.55 -1.13 -6.13
C GLY A 138 -16.54 -0.13 -4.97
N GLU A 139 -16.33 -0.58 -3.74
CA GLU A 139 -16.29 0.25 -2.53
C GLU A 139 -14.88 0.80 -2.22
N LEU A 140 -13.86 0.33 -2.92
CA LEU A 140 -12.49 0.77 -2.71
C LEU A 140 -12.20 2.07 -3.46
N PRO A 141 -11.33 2.94 -2.91
CA PRO A 141 -10.91 4.16 -3.59
C PRO A 141 -10.29 3.83 -4.96
N ARG A 142 -10.84 4.40 -6.02
CA ARG A 142 -10.39 4.14 -7.40
C ARG A 142 -9.37 5.14 -7.90
N ILE A 143 -9.37 6.34 -7.34
CA ILE A 143 -8.34 7.35 -7.56
C ILE A 143 -7.64 7.55 -6.22
N VAL A 144 -6.36 7.30 -6.18
CA VAL A 144 -5.57 7.28 -4.96
C VAL A 144 -4.45 8.31 -5.05
N ALA A 145 -4.37 9.19 -4.06
CA ALA A 145 -3.29 10.15 -3.93
C ALA A 145 -1.97 9.47 -3.55
N THR A 146 -0.91 9.84 -4.24
CA THR A 146 0.47 9.46 -3.90
C THR A 146 1.23 10.68 -3.42
N TYR A 147 2.00 10.51 -2.34
CA TYR A 147 2.78 11.56 -1.70
C TYR A 147 4.27 11.34 -1.87
N SER A 148 5.05 12.41 -1.72
CA SER A 148 6.51 12.29 -1.64
C SER A 148 6.91 11.37 -0.49
N ALA A 149 7.90 10.52 -0.71
CA ALA A 149 8.34 9.55 0.28
C ALA A 149 8.81 10.24 1.58
N VAL A 150 8.35 9.70 2.71
CA VAL A 150 8.85 10.03 4.04
C VAL A 150 9.55 8.80 4.58
N GLU A 151 10.84 8.93 4.86
CA GLU A 151 11.65 7.82 5.37
C GLU A 151 11.08 7.29 6.69
N GLY A 152 10.88 6.00 6.78
CA GLY A 152 10.31 5.33 7.94
C GLY A 152 8.78 5.24 7.96
N ILE A 153 8.09 5.77 6.95
CA ILE A 153 6.64 5.66 6.80
C ILE A 153 6.30 4.99 5.48
N ALA A 154 5.53 3.90 5.53
CA ALA A 154 5.05 3.26 4.31
C ALA A 154 4.09 4.20 3.54
N PRO A 155 4.08 4.21 2.20
CA PRO A 155 3.24 5.11 1.40
C PRO A 155 1.75 5.04 1.77
N ARG A 156 1.24 3.85 2.04
CA ARG A 156 -0.15 3.65 2.47
C ARG A 156 -0.44 4.26 3.84
N SER A 157 0.48 4.11 4.78
CA SER A 157 0.37 4.71 6.11
C SER A 157 0.40 6.23 6.05
N LEU A 158 1.27 6.79 5.21
CA LEU A 158 1.35 8.23 4.97
C LEU A 158 0.04 8.78 4.40
N ARG A 159 -0.53 8.11 3.40
CA ARG A 159 -1.84 8.46 2.82
C ARG A 159 -2.94 8.48 3.88
N ARG A 160 -3.02 7.46 4.72
CA ARG A 160 -4.00 7.39 5.81
C ARG A 160 -3.84 8.52 6.81
N VAL A 161 -2.61 8.87 7.15
CA VAL A 161 -2.32 9.98 8.07
C VAL A 161 -2.80 11.30 7.48
N VAL A 162 -2.54 11.58 6.22
CA VAL A 162 -2.99 12.82 5.56
C VAL A 162 -4.52 12.86 5.46
N GLU A 163 -5.17 11.77 5.12
CA GLU A 163 -6.64 11.67 5.11
C GLU A 163 -7.25 11.91 6.49
N SER A 164 -6.67 11.31 7.53
CA SER A 164 -7.10 11.50 8.92
C SER A 164 -6.91 12.94 9.41
N ALA A 165 -5.84 13.61 8.97
CA ALA A 165 -5.64 15.04 9.25
C ALA A 165 -6.74 15.91 8.63
N GLY A 166 -7.15 15.59 7.40
CA GLY A 166 -8.26 16.24 6.71
C GLY A 166 -9.59 16.08 7.45
N MET A 167 -9.89 14.90 7.96
CA MET A 167 -11.09 14.65 8.77
C MET A 167 -11.07 15.41 10.09
N LEU A 168 -9.92 15.43 10.78
CA LEU A 168 -9.77 16.15 12.04
C LEU A 168 -9.99 17.65 11.87
N ALA A 169 -9.42 18.25 10.82
CA ALA A 169 -9.60 19.66 10.51
C ALA A 169 -11.07 20.00 10.17
N HIS A 170 -11.77 19.10 9.52
CA HIS A 170 -13.19 19.33 9.16
C HIS A 170 -14.10 19.38 10.38
N VAL A 171 -13.80 18.60 11.41
CA VAL A 171 -14.52 18.61 12.69
C VAL A 171 -14.30 19.92 13.44
N ASP A 172 -13.06 20.40 13.50
CA ASP A 172 -12.71 21.64 14.23
C ASP A 172 -13.28 22.93 13.55
N PHE A 173 -13.59 22.90 12.26
CA PHE A 173 -14.21 24.01 11.54
C PHE A 173 -15.75 23.99 11.54
N SER A 174 -16.36 22.97 12.12
CA SER A 174 -17.84 22.79 12.16
C SER A 174 -18.45 23.25 13.48
N GLU A 175 -17.66 23.76 14.43
CA GLU A 175 -18.09 24.45 15.66
C GLU A 175 -17.91 25.96 15.49
#